data_5da0859e952b2255c2c00978efadd602
#
_entry.id   5da0859e952b2255c2c00978efadd602
#
_cell.length_a   1.000
_cell.length_b   1.000
_cell.length_c   1.000
_cell.angle_alpha   90.00
_cell.angle_beta   90.00
_cell.angle_gamma   90.00
#
_symmetry.space_group_name_H-M   'P 1'
#
loop_
_entity.id
_entity.type
_entity.pdbx_description
1 polymer ?
#
loop_
_entity_poly.entity_id
_entity_poly.type
_entity_poly.pdbx_seq_one_letter_code
_entity_poly.pdbx_strand_id
1 'polypeptide(L)'
;MSELEGMKMEQSRERFANEMDVALAQSARPFAIHNARKVDARGVAEHYWLVSDGSAIIATGNRDADFAAACASVGLDADTDSDSVSSADSGNAMTGSAGSVTDAAGRMMTPGYVDIHAHGSWGSSFDDGVQGIRLARAGHMMHGTTRQVLSLITNPLDVMCANLETVHGMMSARPDILGA
;
A
#
# COMPACT_ATOMS: atom_id res chain seq x y z
N MET A 1 11.67 -23.14 -15.25
CA MET A 1 10.43 -22.92 -14.46
C MET A 1 9.36 -23.77 -15.10
N SER A 2 8.73 -24.69 -14.36
CA SER A 2 7.68 -25.56 -14.91
C SER A 2 6.38 -24.75 -15.14
N GLU A 3 5.53 -25.20 -16.05
CA GLU A 3 4.21 -24.59 -16.30
C GLU A 3 3.39 -24.46 -15.00
N LEU A 4 3.48 -25.45 -14.12
CA LEU A 4 2.79 -25.46 -12.83
C LEU A 4 3.31 -24.38 -11.86
N GLU A 5 4.60 -24.11 -11.86
CA GLU A 5 5.19 -23.02 -11.07
C GLU A 5 4.78 -21.65 -11.62
N GLY A 6 4.71 -21.51 -12.95
CA GLY A 6 4.22 -20.31 -13.61
C GLY A 6 2.77 -19.99 -13.24
N MET A 7 1.88 -20.99 -13.32
CA MET A 7 0.47 -20.85 -12.93
C MET A 7 0.29 -20.48 -11.45
N LYS A 8 1.04 -21.10 -10.54
CA LYS A 8 0.98 -20.77 -9.11
C LYS A 8 1.42 -19.33 -8.83
N MET A 9 2.44 -18.87 -9.53
CA MET A 9 2.94 -17.52 -9.38
C MET A 9 1.94 -16.49 -9.91
N GLU A 10 1.28 -16.75 -11.04
CA GLU A 10 0.24 -15.89 -11.59
C GLU A 10 -0.98 -15.80 -10.66
N GLN A 11 -1.46 -16.92 -10.13
CA GLN A 11 -2.54 -16.96 -9.15
C GLN A 11 -2.18 -16.18 -7.86
N SER A 12 -0.91 -16.24 -7.42
CA SER A 12 -0.44 -15.50 -6.26
C SER A 12 -0.43 -13.98 -6.50
N ARG A 13 -0.02 -13.55 -7.69
CA ARG A 13 -0.03 -12.13 -8.10
C ARG A 13 -1.45 -11.58 -8.17
N GLU A 14 -2.36 -12.33 -8.79
CA GLU A 14 -3.78 -11.97 -8.87
C GLU A 14 -4.42 -11.86 -7.49
N ARG A 15 -4.14 -12.82 -6.60
CA ARG A 15 -4.64 -12.77 -5.23
C ARG A 15 -4.16 -11.52 -4.52
N PHE A 16 -2.86 -11.20 -4.60
CA PHE A 16 -2.30 -10.00 -3.99
C PHE A 16 -2.91 -8.73 -4.58
N ALA A 17 -3.09 -8.65 -5.90
CA ALA A 17 -3.71 -7.50 -6.54
C ALA A 17 -5.17 -7.31 -6.08
N ASN A 18 -5.94 -8.39 -5.88
CA ASN A 18 -7.28 -8.33 -5.32
C ASN A 18 -7.27 -7.82 -3.87
N GLU A 19 -6.35 -8.32 -3.04
CA GLU A 19 -6.18 -7.86 -1.65
C GLU A 19 -5.84 -6.36 -1.59
N MET A 20 -4.97 -5.89 -2.49
CA MET A 20 -4.63 -4.47 -2.60
C MET A 20 -5.82 -3.60 -3.03
N ASP A 21 -6.63 -4.05 -3.99
CA ASP A 21 -7.82 -3.32 -4.42
C ASP A 21 -8.84 -3.20 -3.27
N VAL A 22 -9.02 -4.27 -2.49
CA VAL A 22 -9.87 -4.24 -1.30
C VAL A 22 -9.30 -3.29 -0.23
N ALA A 23 -7.99 -3.32 0.00
CA ALA A 23 -7.34 -2.44 0.96
C ALA A 23 -7.48 -0.95 0.57
N LEU A 24 -7.28 -0.62 -0.70
CA LEU A 24 -7.45 0.73 -1.23
C LEU A 24 -8.90 1.23 -1.12
N ALA A 25 -9.88 0.34 -1.36
CA ALA A 25 -11.29 0.67 -1.21
C ALA A 25 -11.71 0.86 0.26
N GLN A 26 -10.97 0.27 1.21
CA GLN A 26 -11.25 0.32 2.65
C GLN A 26 -10.41 1.36 3.40
N SER A 27 -9.64 2.18 2.71
CA SER A 27 -8.61 3.06 3.28
C SER A 27 -9.10 4.17 4.23
N ALA A 28 -10.40 4.27 4.48
CA ALA A 28 -10.99 5.27 5.39
C ALA A 28 -11.13 4.79 6.85
N ARG A 29 -10.40 3.75 7.27
CA ARG A 29 -10.50 3.23 8.64
C ARG A 29 -9.36 3.74 9.51
N PRO A 30 -9.62 4.07 10.79
CA PRO A 30 -8.57 4.38 11.75
C PRO A 30 -7.58 3.22 11.87
N PHE A 31 -6.30 3.54 12.00
CA PHE A 31 -5.26 2.57 12.32
C PHE A 31 -4.14 3.22 13.14
N ALA A 32 -3.42 2.39 13.86
CA ALA A 32 -2.24 2.81 14.60
C ALA A 32 -1.09 1.82 14.38
N ILE A 33 0.13 2.33 14.35
CA ILE A 33 1.35 1.53 14.33
C ILE A 33 2.23 2.03 15.48
N HIS A 34 2.78 1.12 16.27
CA HIS A 34 3.72 1.46 17.34
C HIS A 34 4.98 0.62 17.30
N ASN A 35 5.95 0.94 18.19
CA ASN A 35 7.21 0.24 18.29
C ASN A 35 7.97 0.13 16.95
N ALA A 36 7.89 1.18 16.12
CA ALA A 36 8.58 1.23 14.84
C ALA A 36 9.92 1.97 14.95
N ARG A 37 10.85 1.60 14.08
CA ARG A 37 12.04 2.41 13.78
C ARG A 37 11.73 3.29 12.57
N LYS A 38 11.34 4.53 12.82
CA LYS A 38 11.05 5.47 11.73
C LYS A 38 12.34 5.94 11.05
N VAL A 39 12.33 5.96 9.71
CA VAL A 39 13.40 6.51 8.87
C VAL A 39 12.80 7.41 7.80
N ASP A 40 13.10 8.70 7.85
CA ASP A 40 12.67 9.68 6.85
C ASP A 40 13.77 10.75 6.62
N ALA A 41 13.46 11.79 5.84
CA ALA A 41 14.39 12.89 5.53
C ALA A 41 14.84 13.69 6.79
N ARG A 42 14.13 13.57 7.92
CA ARG A 42 14.48 14.21 9.19
C ARG A 42 15.40 13.35 10.06
N GLY A 43 15.68 12.11 9.63
CA GLY A 43 16.55 11.17 10.33
C GLY A 43 15.83 9.93 10.84
N VAL A 44 16.41 9.31 11.88
CA VAL A 44 15.94 8.07 12.49
C VAL A 44 15.31 8.38 13.85
N ALA A 45 14.18 7.77 14.14
CA ALA A 45 13.56 7.79 15.47
C ALA A 45 13.18 6.36 15.88
N GLU A 46 13.65 5.94 17.05
CA GLU A 46 13.31 4.65 17.65
C GLU A 46 12.00 4.75 18.46
N HIS A 47 11.35 3.61 18.70
CA HIS A 47 10.08 3.51 19.44
C HIS A 47 9.00 4.45 18.90
N TYR A 48 9.04 4.68 17.59
CA TYR A 48 8.11 5.60 16.94
C TYR A 48 6.74 4.97 16.79
N TRP A 49 5.72 5.81 16.94
CA TRP A 49 4.34 5.44 16.69
C TRP A 49 3.61 6.52 15.89
N LEU A 50 2.57 6.11 15.20
CA LEU A 50 1.61 6.97 14.53
C LEU A 50 0.19 6.45 14.73
N VAL A 51 -0.76 7.38 14.69
CA VAL A 51 -2.20 7.12 14.68
C VAL A 51 -2.81 7.87 13.50
N SER A 52 -3.66 7.19 12.75
CA SER A 52 -4.40 7.73 11.61
C SER A 52 -5.90 7.54 11.84
N ASP A 53 -6.70 8.51 11.41
CA ASP A 53 -8.15 8.41 11.35
C ASP A 53 -8.66 7.70 10.07
N GLY A 54 -7.73 7.22 9.24
CA GLY A 54 -7.98 6.62 7.93
C GLY A 54 -7.81 7.59 6.76
N SER A 55 -7.87 8.90 6.99
CA SER A 55 -7.66 9.93 5.97
C SER A 55 -6.32 10.65 6.14
N ALA A 56 -5.89 10.84 7.38
CA ALA A 56 -4.67 11.56 7.75
C ALA A 56 -3.99 10.95 8.96
N ILE A 57 -2.68 11.18 9.08
CA ILE A 57 -1.95 10.92 10.33
C ILE A 57 -2.31 12.07 11.28
N ILE A 58 -3.01 11.75 12.37
CA ILE A 58 -3.50 12.74 13.34
C ILE A 58 -2.57 12.93 14.54
N ALA A 59 -1.77 11.92 14.86
CA ALA A 59 -0.82 11.98 15.95
C ALA A 59 0.40 11.11 15.67
N THR A 60 1.54 11.52 16.19
CA THR A 60 2.80 10.76 16.14
C THR A 60 3.63 11.02 17.40
N GLY A 61 4.45 10.08 17.78
CA GLY A 61 5.36 10.23 18.93
C GLY A 61 6.35 9.10 19.06
N ASN A 62 7.04 9.11 20.19
CA ASN A 62 7.99 8.07 20.58
C ASN A 62 7.95 7.76 22.08
N ARG A 63 6.87 8.17 22.77
CA ARG A 63 6.60 7.87 24.19
C ARG A 63 5.29 7.14 24.29
N ASP A 64 5.31 5.98 24.94
CA ASP A 64 4.15 5.09 25.06
C ASP A 64 2.99 5.75 25.82
N ALA A 65 3.30 6.63 26.77
CA ALA A 65 2.28 7.32 27.57
C ALA A 65 1.29 8.17 26.73
N ASP A 66 1.71 8.66 25.57
CA ASP A 66 0.89 9.49 24.69
C ASP A 66 0.13 8.65 23.64
N PHE A 67 0.58 7.41 23.41
CA PHE A 67 0.05 6.52 22.38
C PHE A 67 -1.39 6.08 22.68
N ALA A 68 -1.66 5.63 23.90
CA ALA A 68 -3.01 5.17 24.28
C ALA A 68 -4.06 6.27 24.16
N ALA A 69 -3.73 7.50 24.55
CA ALA A 69 -4.61 8.65 24.41
C ALA A 69 -4.88 9.00 22.95
N ALA A 70 -3.85 8.89 22.09
CA ALA A 70 -3.99 9.10 20.65
C ALA A 70 -4.87 8.02 20.00
N CYS A 71 -4.71 6.76 20.33
CA CYS A 71 -5.57 5.66 19.87
C CYS A 71 -7.03 5.88 20.29
N ALA A 72 -7.28 6.20 21.54
CA ALA A 72 -8.63 6.45 22.06
C ALA A 72 -9.34 7.60 21.31
N SER A 73 -8.60 8.61 20.84
CA SER A 73 -9.18 9.74 20.11
C SER A 73 -9.84 9.37 18.78
N VAL A 74 -9.50 8.20 18.23
CA VAL A 74 -10.07 7.64 16.98
C VAL A 74 -10.84 6.34 17.21
N GLY A 75 -11.11 5.99 18.47
CA GLY A 75 -11.86 4.79 18.83
C GLY A 75 -11.07 3.49 18.72
N LEU A 76 -9.74 3.57 18.75
CA LEU A 76 -8.85 2.40 18.83
C LEU A 76 -8.51 2.08 20.30
N ASP A 77 -8.37 0.80 20.60
CA ASP A 77 -7.85 0.31 21.87
C ASP A 77 -6.36 -0.03 21.68
N ALA A 78 -5.49 0.67 22.40
CA ALA A 78 -4.04 0.53 22.29
C ALA A 78 -3.53 -0.85 22.75
N ASP A 79 -4.29 -1.55 23.59
CA ASP A 79 -3.94 -2.88 24.12
C ASP A 79 -4.37 -4.03 23.20
N THR A 80 -5.12 -3.72 22.12
CA THR A 80 -5.57 -4.72 21.15
C THR A 80 -4.59 -4.80 19.99
N ASP A 81 -3.49 -5.53 20.14
CA ASP A 81 -2.65 -5.93 19.02
C ASP A 81 -3.45 -6.85 18.08
N SER A 82 -4.01 -6.29 17.03
CA SER A 82 -4.78 -7.07 16.07
C SER A 82 -3.91 -7.95 15.18
N ASP A 83 -2.59 -7.72 15.14
CA ASP A 83 -1.63 -8.61 14.49
C ASP A 83 -0.20 -8.25 14.93
N SER A 84 0.42 -9.08 15.75
CA SER A 84 1.88 -9.18 15.74
C SER A 84 2.26 -9.70 14.36
N VAL A 85 2.92 -8.87 13.54
CA VAL A 85 3.41 -9.28 12.22
C VAL A 85 4.43 -10.40 12.42
N SER A 86 3.95 -11.63 12.53
CA SER A 86 4.79 -12.82 12.54
C SER A 86 5.50 -12.89 11.20
N SER A 87 6.81 -13.19 11.27
CA SER A 87 7.75 -13.34 10.18
C SER A 87 7.12 -13.86 8.87
N ALA A 88 7.27 -13.09 7.84
CA ALA A 88 7.34 -13.41 6.41
C ALA A 88 6.97 -14.83 5.93
N ASP A 89 5.75 -15.31 6.12
CA ASP A 89 5.22 -16.40 5.29
C ASP A 89 3.70 -16.63 5.40
N SER A 90 2.92 -15.63 5.65
CA SER A 90 1.47 -15.79 5.57
C SER A 90 0.86 -14.50 5.07
N GLY A 91 0.51 -14.48 3.79
CA GLY A 91 -0.39 -13.48 3.22
C GLY A 91 -1.76 -13.58 3.89
N ASN A 92 -1.89 -13.11 5.11
CA ASN A 92 -3.19 -13.03 5.76
C ASN A 92 -3.69 -11.59 5.69
N ALA A 93 -4.76 -11.44 4.94
CA ALA A 93 -5.47 -10.22 4.71
C ALA A 93 -5.87 -9.55 6.03
N MET A 94 -5.74 -8.23 6.08
CA MET A 94 -6.35 -7.37 7.10
C MET A 94 -7.87 -7.46 6.99
N THR A 95 -8.47 -8.51 7.55
CA THR A 95 -9.93 -8.71 7.61
C THR A 95 -10.45 -8.34 9.00
N GLY A 96 -10.37 -7.07 9.37
CA GLY A 96 -10.98 -6.56 10.59
C GLY A 96 -12.06 -5.52 10.28
N SER A 97 -13.25 -5.65 10.85
CA SER A 97 -14.35 -4.68 10.74
C SER A 97 -14.18 -3.43 11.61
N ALA A 98 -13.22 -3.42 12.50
CA ALA A 98 -12.77 -2.28 13.33
C ALA A 98 -11.41 -1.77 12.85
N GLY A 99 -11.00 -0.60 13.30
CA GLY A 99 -9.63 -0.11 13.09
C GLY A 99 -8.59 -1.07 13.68
N SER A 100 -7.35 -0.98 13.23
CA SER A 100 -6.28 -1.90 13.64
C SER A 100 -5.16 -1.17 14.38
N VAL A 101 -4.61 -1.83 15.40
CA VAL A 101 -3.35 -1.45 16.06
C VAL A 101 -2.32 -2.52 15.71
N THR A 102 -1.13 -2.10 15.29
CA THR A 102 -0.07 -3.01 14.85
C THR A 102 1.23 -2.72 15.59
N ASP A 103 1.81 -3.72 16.25
CA ASP A 103 3.17 -3.66 16.76
C ASP A 103 4.16 -3.90 15.59
N ALA A 104 4.96 -2.90 15.25
CA ALA A 104 6.00 -3.02 14.23
C ALA A 104 7.19 -3.88 14.70
N ALA A 105 7.26 -4.24 15.97
CA ALA A 105 8.35 -5.06 16.55
C ALA A 105 9.75 -4.55 16.20
N GLY A 106 9.96 -3.24 16.24
CA GLY A 106 11.22 -2.59 15.89
C GLY A 106 11.53 -2.53 14.39
N ARG A 107 10.60 -2.94 13.52
CA ARG A 107 10.81 -2.89 12.06
C ARG A 107 10.87 -1.46 11.56
N MET A 108 11.57 -1.31 10.44
CA MET A 108 11.72 -0.03 9.77
C MET A 108 10.37 0.43 9.19
N MET A 109 10.02 1.67 9.47
CA MET A 109 8.89 2.38 8.89
C MET A 109 9.40 3.60 8.12
N THR A 110 9.06 3.70 6.86
CA THR A 110 9.40 4.83 5.98
C THR A 110 8.13 5.44 5.40
N PRO A 111 8.15 6.70 4.96
CA PRO A 111 7.13 7.17 4.04
C PRO A 111 7.05 6.27 2.82
N GLY A 112 5.84 6.08 2.27
CA GLY A 112 5.68 5.36 1.02
C GLY A 112 6.39 6.06 -0.13
N TYR A 113 6.97 5.28 -1.05
CA TYR A 113 7.67 5.83 -2.21
C TYR A 113 6.70 6.40 -3.23
N VAL A 114 7.10 7.50 -3.86
CA VAL A 114 6.45 8.05 -5.04
C VAL A 114 7.35 7.74 -6.24
N ASP A 115 6.84 6.94 -7.16
CA ASP A 115 7.54 6.59 -8.39
C ASP A 115 6.98 7.44 -9.54
N ILE A 116 7.85 8.18 -10.20
CA ILE A 116 7.48 9.10 -11.27
C ILE A 116 7.81 8.56 -12.67
N HIS A 117 8.43 7.38 -12.76
CA HIS A 117 8.81 6.79 -14.04
C HIS A 117 8.99 5.28 -13.96
N ALA A 118 7.98 4.54 -14.38
CA ALA A 118 8.05 3.09 -14.61
C ALA A 118 7.01 2.70 -15.68
N HIS A 119 7.29 1.62 -16.42
CA HIS A 119 6.45 1.16 -17.54
C HIS A 119 5.61 -0.07 -17.20
N GLY A 120 5.74 -0.60 -16.01
CA GLY A 120 5.02 -1.79 -15.56
C GLY A 120 5.82 -2.62 -14.57
N SER A 121 5.27 -3.76 -14.19
CA SER A 121 5.91 -4.73 -13.31
C SER A 121 5.25 -6.10 -13.43
N TRP A 122 5.89 -7.15 -12.91
CA TRP A 122 5.40 -8.53 -12.94
C TRP A 122 5.05 -9.08 -14.33
N GLY A 123 5.64 -8.52 -15.39
CA GLY A 123 5.36 -8.90 -16.77
C GLY A 123 4.09 -8.26 -17.33
N SER A 124 3.49 -7.30 -16.63
CA SER A 124 2.36 -6.49 -17.09
C SER A 124 2.81 -5.05 -17.32
N SER A 125 2.33 -4.44 -18.40
CA SER A 125 2.57 -3.05 -18.76
C SER A 125 1.42 -2.15 -18.32
N PHE A 126 1.67 -0.88 -18.14
CA PHE A 126 0.61 0.13 -17.98
C PHE A 126 -0.16 0.40 -19.29
N ASP A 127 0.36 -0.09 -20.42
CA ASP A 127 -0.30 -0.07 -21.73
C ASP A 127 -1.27 -1.24 -21.95
N ASP A 128 -1.32 -2.24 -21.03
CA ASP A 128 -2.14 -3.45 -21.15
C ASP A 128 -3.57 -3.27 -20.60
N GLY A 129 -4.04 -2.02 -20.54
CA GLY A 129 -5.39 -1.68 -20.07
C GLY A 129 -5.54 -1.84 -18.56
N VAL A 130 -6.79 -1.83 -18.08
CA VAL A 130 -7.12 -1.82 -16.63
C VAL A 130 -6.47 -2.96 -15.87
N GLN A 131 -6.48 -4.17 -16.43
CA GLN A 131 -5.92 -5.34 -15.74
C GLN A 131 -4.40 -5.30 -15.67
N GLY A 132 -3.73 -4.87 -16.75
CA GLY A 132 -2.28 -4.68 -16.76
C GLY A 132 -1.84 -3.64 -15.74
N ILE A 133 -2.50 -2.47 -15.73
CA ILE A 133 -2.27 -1.41 -14.74
C ILE A 133 -2.44 -1.94 -13.32
N ARG A 134 -3.51 -2.68 -13.06
CA ARG A 134 -3.83 -3.23 -11.74
C ARG A 134 -2.72 -4.17 -11.23
N LEU A 135 -2.28 -5.13 -12.05
CA LEU A 135 -1.22 -6.07 -11.70
C LEU A 135 0.15 -5.38 -11.54
N ALA A 136 0.49 -4.51 -12.48
CA ALA A 136 1.75 -3.76 -12.41
C ALA A 136 1.80 -2.87 -11.16
N ARG A 137 0.72 -2.16 -10.84
CA ARG A 137 0.63 -1.37 -9.60
C ARG A 137 0.78 -2.21 -8.35
N ALA A 138 0.14 -3.38 -8.28
CA ALA A 138 0.27 -4.29 -7.15
C ALA A 138 1.73 -4.73 -6.95
N GLY A 139 2.45 -5.02 -8.03
CA GLY A 139 3.88 -5.35 -7.98
C GLY A 139 4.74 -4.22 -7.41
N HIS A 140 4.48 -2.98 -7.79
CA HIS A 140 5.18 -1.82 -7.21
C HIS A 140 4.81 -1.59 -5.74
N MET A 141 3.52 -1.74 -5.39
CA MET A 141 3.03 -1.55 -4.02
C MET A 141 3.62 -2.59 -3.05
N MET A 142 3.83 -3.82 -3.49
CA MET A 142 4.50 -4.86 -2.69
C MET A 142 5.91 -4.41 -2.24
N HIS A 143 6.56 -3.53 -3.00
CA HIS A 143 7.88 -2.99 -2.71
C HIS A 143 7.85 -1.56 -2.13
N GLY A 144 6.68 -1.09 -1.68
CA GLY A 144 6.53 0.16 -0.94
C GLY A 144 6.25 1.40 -1.80
N THR A 145 6.01 1.25 -3.12
CA THR A 145 5.59 2.36 -3.98
C THR A 145 4.09 2.63 -3.77
N THR A 146 3.77 3.61 -2.95
CA THR A 146 2.38 3.93 -2.59
C THR A 146 1.69 4.84 -3.60
N ARG A 147 2.45 5.61 -4.40
CA ARG A 147 1.93 6.50 -5.44
C ARG A 147 2.80 6.43 -6.68
N GLN A 148 2.19 6.52 -7.86
CA GLN A 148 2.92 6.36 -9.12
C GLN A 148 2.32 7.17 -10.27
N VAL A 149 3.20 7.75 -11.10
CA VAL A 149 2.90 8.18 -12.46
C VAL A 149 3.13 6.98 -13.39
N LEU A 150 2.16 6.67 -14.23
CA LEU A 150 2.21 5.51 -15.12
C LEU A 150 2.85 5.93 -16.44
N SER A 151 4.12 5.60 -16.67
CA SER A 151 4.77 5.92 -17.94
C SER A 151 4.31 4.94 -19.02
N LEU A 152 3.66 5.47 -20.04
CA LEU A 152 3.23 4.73 -21.22
C LEU A 152 4.39 4.62 -22.23
N ILE A 153 4.39 3.60 -23.05
CA ILE A 153 5.35 3.42 -24.14
C ILE A 153 4.86 4.14 -25.41
N THR A 154 5.79 4.41 -26.34
CA THR A 154 5.46 4.97 -27.62
C THR A 154 4.63 3.99 -28.46
N ASN A 155 3.47 4.42 -28.88
CA ASN A 155 2.51 3.69 -29.71
C ASN A 155 1.93 4.62 -30.78
N PRO A 156 1.16 4.12 -31.76
CA PRO A 156 0.33 4.97 -32.61
C PRO A 156 -0.55 5.91 -31.78
N LEU A 157 -0.80 7.10 -32.28
CA LEU A 157 -1.44 8.18 -31.52
C LEU A 157 -2.83 7.80 -30.97
N ASP A 158 -3.60 7.09 -31.75
CA ASP A 158 -4.93 6.57 -31.35
C ASP A 158 -4.83 5.58 -30.16
N VAL A 159 -3.82 4.70 -30.18
CA VAL A 159 -3.54 3.77 -29.07
C VAL A 159 -3.08 4.54 -27.83
N MET A 160 -2.20 5.52 -27.98
CA MET A 160 -1.75 6.35 -26.85
C MET A 160 -2.91 7.13 -26.23
N CYS A 161 -3.80 7.71 -27.05
CA CYS A 161 -4.99 8.39 -26.54
C CYS A 161 -5.91 7.43 -25.77
N ALA A 162 -6.16 6.24 -26.28
CA ALA A 162 -6.99 5.21 -25.60
C ALA A 162 -6.37 4.78 -24.25
N ASN A 163 -5.05 4.61 -24.21
CA ASN A 163 -4.35 4.26 -22.97
C ASN A 163 -4.42 5.40 -21.94
N LEU A 164 -4.26 6.66 -22.36
CA LEU A 164 -4.41 7.84 -21.49
C LEU A 164 -5.85 7.96 -20.95
N GLU A 165 -6.87 7.71 -21.78
CA GLU A 165 -8.28 7.66 -21.32
C GLU A 165 -8.50 6.57 -20.29
N THR A 166 -7.89 5.39 -20.46
CA THR A 166 -7.94 4.29 -19.50
C THR A 166 -7.34 4.70 -18.16
N VAL A 167 -6.14 5.29 -18.16
CA VAL A 167 -5.48 5.79 -16.93
C VAL A 167 -6.35 6.85 -16.26
N HIS A 168 -6.83 7.83 -17.01
CA HIS A 168 -7.69 8.90 -16.50
C HIS A 168 -8.97 8.36 -15.85
N GLY A 169 -9.61 7.37 -16.48
CA GLY A 169 -10.81 6.72 -15.95
C GLY A 169 -10.56 5.99 -14.61
N MET A 170 -9.35 5.48 -14.40
CA MET A 170 -8.99 4.80 -13.16
C MET A 170 -8.67 5.75 -12.00
N MET A 171 -8.16 6.95 -12.26
CA MET A 171 -7.65 7.87 -11.23
C MET A 171 -8.69 8.23 -10.17
N SER A 172 -9.97 8.32 -10.52
CA SER A 172 -11.04 8.65 -9.56
C SER A 172 -11.25 7.60 -8.47
N ALA A 173 -11.03 6.32 -8.80
CA ALA A 173 -11.16 5.18 -7.89
C ALA A 173 -9.82 4.72 -7.32
N ARG A 174 -8.70 5.22 -7.84
CA ARG A 174 -7.33 4.79 -7.55
C ARG A 174 -6.48 6.01 -7.18
N PRO A 175 -6.53 6.48 -5.92
CA PRO A 175 -5.74 7.64 -5.48
C PRO A 175 -4.22 7.40 -5.48
N ASP A 176 -3.80 6.15 -5.63
CA ASP A 176 -2.42 5.74 -5.81
C ASP A 176 -1.88 6.02 -7.23
N ILE A 177 -2.74 6.31 -8.22
CA ILE A 177 -2.36 6.71 -9.58
C ILE A 177 -2.39 8.23 -9.67
N LEU A 178 -1.22 8.83 -9.93
CA LEU A 178 -1.05 10.29 -10.00
C LEU A 178 -1.27 10.86 -11.41
N GLY A 179 -1.21 10.00 -12.43
CA GLY A 179 -1.33 10.38 -13.84
C GLY A 179 -0.56 9.43 -14.75
N ALA A 180 -0.40 9.84 -16.00
CA ALA A 180 0.44 9.20 -17.01
C ALA A 180 1.22 10.23 -17.79
#